data_280f7878d073002571173cba1c17064c
#
_entry.id   280f7878d073002571173cba1c17064c
#
_cell.length_a   1.000
_cell.length_b   1.000
_cell.length_c   1.000
_cell.angle_alpha   90.00
_cell.angle_beta   90.00
_cell.angle_gamma   90.00
#
_symmetry.space_group_name_H-M   'P 1'
#
loop_
_entity.id
_entity.type
_entity.pdbx_description
1 polymer ?
#
loop_
_entity_poly.entity_id
_entity_poly.type
_entity_poly.pdbx_seq_one_letter_code
_entity_poly.pdbx_strand_id
1 'polypeptide(L)'
;MPLHESGRTVSVKDADPQGSASAWAERTLSDADPLGFPVEPANKSTLQHLTASPDEIIIIDTPPGNGDIITTAIRAADLVIIPTDTSGLDMARTWETHDAAAGTPRVVLLSKAEPHTSLFKEGRDLLANDSQTQLVDHIIPKRQVIKRAYGCTPEPETIAF
;
A
#
# COMPACT_ATOMS: atom_id res chain seq x y z
N MET A 1 -11.41 4.33 -11.47
CA MET A 1 -11.80 5.61 -10.85
C MET A 1 -11.00 5.76 -9.57
N PRO A 2 -10.22 6.83 -9.38
CA PRO A 2 -9.50 7.09 -8.15
C PRO A 2 -10.45 7.18 -6.94
N LEU A 3 -9.98 6.79 -5.76
CA LEU A 3 -10.82 6.77 -4.54
C LEU A 3 -11.42 8.15 -4.21
N HIS A 4 -10.65 9.23 -4.38
CA HIS A 4 -11.11 10.59 -4.12
C HIS A 4 -12.21 11.07 -5.10
N GLU A 5 -12.29 10.48 -6.30
CA GLU A 5 -13.37 10.75 -7.27
C GLU A 5 -14.65 9.96 -6.98
N SER A 6 -14.60 8.98 -6.07
CA SER A 6 -15.76 8.18 -5.66
C SER A 6 -16.72 8.91 -4.71
N GLY A 7 -16.44 10.18 -4.38
CA GLY A 7 -17.19 10.96 -3.40
C GLY A 7 -16.81 10.65 -1.94
N ARG A 8 -15.77 9.85 -1.72
CA ARG A 8 -15.24 9.55 -0.40
C ARG A 8 -14.08 10.48 -0.06
N THR A 9 -13.97 10.86 1.19
CA THR A 9 -12.79 11.55 1.71
C THR A 9 -11.65 10.55 1.86
N VAL A 10 -10.48 10.90 1.33
CA VAL A 10 -9.28 10.05 1.43
C VAL A 10 -8.19 10.79 2.19
N SER A 11 -7.52 10.13 3.10
CA SER A 11 -6.31 10.64 3.75
C SER A 11 -5.24 9.55 3.85
N VAL A 12 -3.98 9.96 3.92
CA VAL A 12 -2.84 9.07 4.11
C VAL A 12 -2.16 9.40 5.45
N LYS A 13 -1.92 8.38 6.25
CA LYS A 13 -1.13 8.47 7.49
C LYS A 13 0.23 7.82 7.23
N ASP A 14 1.25 8.64 7.11
CA ASP A 14 2.63 8.21 6.90
C ASP A 14 3.25 7.81 8.23
N ALA A 15 3.24 6.51 8.50
CA ALA A 15 3.79 5.92 9.72
C ALA A 15 5.20 5.32 9.50
N ASP A 16 5.78 5.47 8.30
CA ASP A 16 7.16 5.11 8.04
C ASP A 16 8.09 6.24 8.55
N PRO A 17 9.06 5.96 9.43
CA PRO A 17 10.05 6.95 9.86
C PRO A 17 10.88 7.54 8.72
N GLN A 18 10.94 6.89 7.55
CA GLN A 18 11.59 7.47 6.36
C GLN A 18 10.79 8.63 5.77
N GLY A 19 9.47 8.71 6.03
CA GLY A 19 8.63 9.81 5.61
C GLY A 19 8.49 9.97 4.10
N SER A 20 8.54 8.88 3.34
CA SER A 20 8.54 8.94 1.88
C SER A 20 7.23 9.48 1.30
N ALA A 21 6.10 9.14 1.89
CA ALA A 21 4.79 9.65 1.47
C ALA A 21 4.65 11.14 1.81
N SER A 22 5.12 11.56 3.00
CA SER A 22 5.15 12.97 3.41
C SER A 22 6.03 13.81 2.50
N ALA A 23 7.25 13.32 2.19
CA ALA A 23 8.17 14.02 1.29
C ALA A 23 7.61 14.14 -0.14
N TRP A 24 6.87 13.13 -0.61
CA TRP A 24 6.18 13.23 -1.89
C TRP A 24 5.13 14.34 -1.87
N ALA A 25 4.27 14.39 -0.85
CA ALA A 25 3.23 15.41 -0.72
C ALA A 25 3.81 16.84 -0.63
N GLU A 26 4.89 17.03 0.14
CA GLU A 26 5.59 18.32 0.22
C GLU A 26 6.13 18.76 -1.15
N ARG A 27 6.67 17.83 -1.92
CA ARG A 27 7.22 18.13 -3.24
C ARG A 27 6.12 18.53 -4.23
N THR A 28 4.98 17.82 -4.26
CA THR A 28 3.84 18.18 -5.12
C THR A 28 3.28 19.57 -4.80
N LEU A 29 3.26 19.95 -3.52
CA LEU A 29 2.88 21.31 -3.10
C LEU A 29 3.87 22.35 -3.63
N SER A 30 5.17 22.07 -3.57
CA SER A 30 6.22 22.98 -4.04
C SER A 30 6.15 23.19 -5.56
N ASP A 31 5.76 22.16 -6.31
CA ASP A 31 5.64 22.19 -7.76
C ASP A 31 4.25 22.69 -8.23
N ALA A 32 3.42 23.20 -7.30
CA ALA A 32 2.05 23.68 -7.54
C ALA A 32 1.11 22.63 -8.16
N ASP A 33 1.37 21.36 -7.90
CA ASP A 33 0.58 20.21 -8.32
C ASP A 33 0.18 19.34 -7.09
N PRO A 34 -0.64 19.88 -6.16
CA PRO A 34 -0.93 19.21 -4.90
C PRO A 34 -1.71 17.91 -5.12
N LEU A 35 -1.41 16.90 -4.29
CA LEU A 35 -2.22 15.67 -4.23
C LEU A 35 -3.68 16.03 -3.90
N GLY A 36 -4.63 15.28 -4.46
CA GLY A 36 -6.06 15.46 -4.20
C GLY A 36 -6.51 15.00 -2.79
N PHE A 37 -5.57 14.67 -1.91
CA PHE A 37 -5.81 14.18 -0.55
C PHE A 37 -4.65 14.57 0.38
N PRO A 38 -4.90 14.75 1.69
CA PRO A 38 -3.85 15.06 2.66
C PRO A 38 -2.97 13.85 2.96
N VAL A 39 -1.68 14.09 3.17
CA VAL A 39 -0.71 13.14 3.71
C VAL A 39 -0.16 13.72 5.00
N GLU A 40 -0.27 12.99 6.10
CA GLU A 40 0.12 13.46 7.42
C GLU A 40 1.05 12.45 8.09
N PRO A 41 2.15 12.90 8.71
CA PRO A 41 2.98 12.02 9.53
C PRO A 41 2.18 11.38 10.66
N ALA A 42 2.42 10.11 10.92
CA ALA A 42 1.77 9.37 11.99
C ALA A 42 2.78 8.61 12.85
N ASN A 43 2.39 8.35 14.07
CA ASN A 43 3.15 7.56 15.02
C ASN A 43 2.23 6.57 15.75
N LYS A 44 2.81 5.73 16.61
CA LYS A 44 2.06 4.73 17.38
C LYS A 44 0.87 5.34 18.14
N SER A 45 1.06 6.49 18.78
CA SER A 45 0.00 7.16 19.54
C SER A 45 -1.13 7.64 18.63
N THR A 46 -0.78 8.23 17.48
CA THR A 46 -1.75 8.67 16.48
C THR A 46 -2.60 7.50 15.98
N LEU A 47 -1.95 6.36 15.66
CA LEU A 47 -2.63 5.18 15.17
C LEU A 47 -3.54 4.52 16.20
N GLN A 48 -3.17 4.54 17.48
CA GLN A 48 -4.00 3.99 18.57
C GLN A 48 -5.33 4.73 18.76
N HIS A 49 -5.39 6.00 18.37
CA HIS A 49 -6.58 6.85 18.52
C HIS A 49 -7.22 7.17 17.15
N LEU A 50 -6.82 6.45 16.11
CA LEU A 50 -7.33 6.66 14.77
C LEU A 50 -8.82 6.27 14.70
N THR A 51 -9.62 7.19 14.19
CA THR A 51 -11.04 6.98 13.95
C THR A 51 -11.39 7.52 12.59
N ALA A 52 -12.09 6.74 11.78
CA ALA A 52 -12.57 7.16 10.47
C ALA A 52 -14.05 7.50 10.52
N SER A 53 -14.46 8.49 9.75
CA SER A 53 -15.87 8.75 9.46
C SER A 53 -16.42 7.70 8.48
N PRO A 54 -17.75 7.47 8.40
CA PRO A 54 -18.32 6.43 7.54
C PRO A 54 -17.95 6.54 6.04
N ASP A 55 -17.75 7.78 5.57
CA ASP A 55 -17.38 8.06 4.18
C ASP A 55 -15.88 8.36 3.98
N GLU A 56 -15.08 8.08 4.99
CA GLU A 56 -13.63 8.31 4.97
C GLU A 56 -12.87 7.01 4.71
N ILE A 57 -11.83 7.11 3.89
CA ILE A 57 -10.83 6.05 3.68
C ILE A 57 -9.50 6.59 4.18
N ILE A 58 -8.95 5.94 5.20
CA ILE A 58 -7.63 6.27 5.73
C ILE A 58 -6.65 5.19 5.26
N ILE A 59 -5.62 5.58 4.53
CA ILE A 59 -4.52 4.70 4.13
C ILE A 59 -3.37 4.90 5.11
N ILE A 60 -2.94 3.83 5.75
CA ILE A 60 -1.79 3.86 6.67
C ILE A 60 -0.58 3.28 5.93
N ASP A 61 0.40 4.13 5.62
CA ASP A 61 1.69 3.71 5.06
C ASP A 61 2.63 3.32 6.20
N THR A 62 3.19 2.12 6.14
CA THR A 62 4.01 1.55 7.23
C THR A 62 5.41 1.19 6.74
N PRO A 63 6.43 1.23 7.62
CA PRO A 63 7.75 0.74 7.26
C PRO A 63 7.72 -0.75 6.94
N PRO A 64 8.71 -1.27 6.19
CA PRO A 64 8.88 -2.70 5.98
C PRO A 64 9.34 -3.41 7.26
N GLY A 65 9.00 -4.69 7.38
CA GLY A 65 9.45 -5.56 8.48
C GLY A 65 8.40 -5.75 9.57
N ASN A 66 8.86 -6.12 10.77
CA ASN A 66 8.02 -6.39 11.93
C ASN A 66 8.37 -5.41 13.06
N GLY A 67 7.40 -4.68 13.52
CA GLY A 67 7.63 -3.71 14.59
C GLY A 67 6.33 -3.28 15.25
N ASP A 68 6.47 -2.60 16.38
CA ASP A 68 5.35 -2.11 17.17
C ASP A 68 4.40 -1.22 16.37
N ILE A 69 4.93 -0.41 15.45
CA ILE A 69 4.12 0.49 14.63
C ILE A 69 3.26 -0.29 13.63
N ILE A 70 3.83 -1.34 13.01
CA ILE A 70 3.12 -2.22 12.09
C ILE A 70 2.00 -2.96 12.82
N THR A 71 2.29 -3.55 13.98
CA THR A 71 1.28 -4.20 14.81
C THR A 71 0.16 -3.23 15.21
N THR A 72 0.50 -1.98 15.51
CA THR A 72 -0.49 -0.96 15.83
C THR A 72 -1.34 -0.58 14.62
N ALA A 73 -0.72 -0.43 13.45
CA ALA A 73 -1.41 -0.17 12.19
C ALA A 73 -2.38 -1.30 11.81
N ILE A 74 -1.94 -2.56 11.92
CA ILE A 74 -2.77 -3.75 11.66
C ILE A 74 -4.01 -3.75 12.56
N ARG A 75 -3.85 -3.43 13.85
CA ARG A 75 -4.98 -3.37 14.82
C ARG A 75 -5.95 -2.23 14.55
N ALA A 76 -5.49 -1.14 13.95
CA ALA A 76 -6.31 0.00 13.59
C ALA A 76 -7.01 -0.16 12.24
N ALA A 77 -6.60 -1.12 11.42
CA ALA A 77 -7.07 -1.30 10.05
C ALA A 77 -8.29 -2.23 9.98
N ASP A 78 -9.22 -1.91 9.09
CA ASP A 78 -10.32 -2.79 8.68
C ASP A 78 -9.88 -3.79 7.60
N LEU A 79 -8.84 -3.44 6.84
CA LEU A 79 -8.25 -4.26 5.80
C LEU A 79 -6.74 -4.03 5.73
N VAL A 80 -5.96 -5.10 5.68
CA VAL A 80 -4.52 -5.07 5.44
C VAL A 80 -4.24 -5.44 3.99
N ILE A 81 -3.56 -4.57 3.26
CA ILE A 81 -3.06 -4.85 1.91
C ILE A 81 -1.57 -5.13 2.02
N ILE A 82 -1.12 -6.29 1.55
CA ILE A 82 0.27 -6.71 1.60
C ILE A 82 0.83 -6.66 0.16
N PRO A 83 1.51 -5.55 -0.23
CA PRO A 83 2.15 -5.49 -1.53
C PRO A 83 3.41 -6.36 -1.54
N THR A 84 3.53 -7.22 -2.54
CA THR A 84 4.69 -8.11 -2.69
C THR A 84 5.21 -8.15 -4.12
N ASP A 85 6.48 -8.47 -4.28
CA ASP A 85 7.09 -8.93 -5.52
C ASP A 85 7.15 -10.47 -5.50
N THR A 86 7.39 -11.09 -6.63
CA THR A 86 7.55 -12.56 -6.75
C THR A 86 8.97 -13.05 -6.45
N SER A 87 9.86 -12.20 -5.92
CA SER A 87 11.17 -12.63 -5.44
C SER A 87 11.04 -13.47 -4.16
N GLY A 88 11.92 -14.47 -3.98
CA GLY A 88 11.86 -15.35 -2.81
C GLY A 88 11.96 -14.61 -1.48
N LEU A 89 12.74 -13.51 -1.41
CA LEU A 89 12.88 -12.70 -0.21
C LEU A 89 11.59 -11.92 0.10
N ASP A 90 10.96 -11.34 -0.92
CA ASP A 90 9.72 -10.59 -0.73
C ASP A 90 8.57 -11.52 -0.37
N MET A 91 8.53 -12.72 -0.94
CA MET A 91 7.57 -13.76 -0.57
C MET A 91 7.70 -14.17 0.90
N ALA A 92 8.92 -14.36 1.42
CA ALA A 92 9.14 -14.67 2.84
C ALA A 92 8.58 -13.56 3.76
N ARG A 93 8.84 -12.29 3.43
CA ARG A 93 8.29 -11.13 4.16
C ARG A 93 6.77 -11.04 4.08
N THR A 94 6.21 -11.44 2.95
CA THR A 94 4.75 -11.50 2.75
C THR A 94 4.12 -12.46 3.75
N TRP A 95 4.69 -13.66 3.91
CA TRP A 95 4.19 -14.64 4.88
C TRP A 95 4.32 -14.14 6.32
N GLU A 96 5.43 -13.51 6.68
CA GLU A 96 5.60 -12.92 8.02
C GLU A 96 4.53 -11.86 8.31
N THR A 97 4.25 -10.97 7.34
CA THR A 97 3.22 -9.94 7.49
C THR A 97 1.81 -10.54 7.50
N HIS A 98 1.58 -11.55 6.66
CA HIS A 98 0.32 -12.27 6.59
C HIS A 98 0.00 -12.93 7.94
N ASP A 99 0.97 -13.56 8.58
CA ASP A 99 0.80 -14.19 9.89
C ASP A 99 0.59 -13.14 10.98
N ALA A 100 1.34 -12.04 10.94
CA ALA A 100 1.17 -10.93 11.89
C ALA A 100 -0.21 -10.27 11.80
N ALA A 101 -0.83 -10.29 10.63
CA ALA A 101 -2.18 -9.79 10.38
C ALA A 101 -3.29 -10.84 10.61
N ALA A 102 -2.97 -12.00 11.21
CA ALA A 102 -3.96 -13.02 11.54
C ALA A 102 -5.05 -12.42 12.45
N GLY A 103 -6.31 -12.50 12.02
CA GLY A 103 -7.45 -11.91 12.74
C GLY A 103 -7.95 -10.58 12.17
N THR A 104 -7.22 -9.96 11.24
CA THR A 104 -7.69 -8.82 10.44
C THR A 104 -7.92 -9.28 8.99
N PRO A 105 -8.97 -8.82 8.30
CA PRO A 105 -9.12 -9.03 6.87
C PRO A 105 -7.86 -8.59 6.13
N ARG A 106 -7.33 -9.44 5.26
CA ARG A 106 -6.08 -9.17 4.56
C ARG A 106 -6.06 -9.72 3.15
N VAL A 107 -5.38 -9.02 2.27
CA VAL A 107 -5.21 -9.40 0.87
C VAL A 107 -3.75 -9.21 0.44
N VAL A 108 -3.27 -10.03 -0.47
CA VAL A 108 -1.96 -9.89 -1.09
C VAL A 108 -2.12 -9.25 -2.46
N LEU A 109 -1.31 -8.22 -2.74
CA LEU A 109 -1.29 -7.47 -4.00
C LEU A 109 0.07 -7.63 -4.68
N LEU A 110 0.10 -8.25 -5.86
CA LEU A 110 1.32 -8.33 -6.66
C LEU A 110 1.71 -6.95 -7.19
N SER A 111 2.83 -6.45 -6.73
CA SER A 111 3.42 -5.16 -7.13
C SER A 111 4.75 -5.37 -7.86
N LYS A 112 5.19 -4.36 -8.61
CA LYS A 112 6.39 -4.44 -9.47
C LYS A 112 6.36 -5.67 -10.41
N ALA A 113 5.19 -6.11 -10.80
CA ALA A 113 4.97 -7.33 -11.55
C ALA A 113 5.60 -7.28 -12.94
N GLU A 114 6.25 -8.38 -13.34
CA GLU A 114 6.78 -8.63 -14.68
C GLU A 114 6.08 -9.88 -15.27
N PRO A 115 4.84 -9.76 -15.79
CA PRO A 115 3.95 -10.90 -16.11
C PRO A 115 4.50 -11.89 -17.13
N HIS A 116 5.50 -11.47 -17.91
CA HIS A 116 6.09 -12.31 -18.97
C HIS A 116 7.19 -13.25 -18.46
N THR A 117 7.59 -13.12 -17.16
CA THR A 117 8.66 -13.93 -16.57
C THR A 117 8.11 -15.24 -15.98
N SER A 118 8.94 -16.29 -15.96
CA SER A 118 8.60 -17.54 -15.28
C SER A 118 8.45 -17.34 -13.77
N LEU A 119 9.36 -16.54 -13.19
CA LEU A 119 9.34 -16.22 -11.76
C LEU A 119 8.01 -15.59 -11.33
N PHE A 120 7.45 -14.68 -12.14
CA PHE A 120 6.14 -14.09 -11.86
C PHE A 120 5.04 -15.16 -11.86
N LYS A 121 5.01 -16.03 -12.87
CA LYS A 121 3.99 -17.08 -12.98
C LYS A 121 4.06 -18.05 -11.80
N GLU A 122 5.24 -18.53 -11.48
CA GLU A 122 5.48 -19.43 -10.34
C GLU A 122 5.07 -18.80 -9.00
N GLY A 123 5.47 -17.55 -8.74
CA GLY A 123 5.11 -16.83 -7.52
C GLY A 123 3.62 -16.55 -7.41
N ARG A 124 2.97 -16.16 -8.52
CA ARG A 124 1.52 -15.97 -8.57
C ARG A 124 0.77 -17.27 -8.31
N ASP A 125 1.20 -18.37 -8.95
CA ASP A 125 0.56 -19.69 -8.77
C ASP A 125 0.72 -20.18 -7.32
N LEU A 126 1.88 -19.93 -6.69
CA LEU A 126 2.11 -20.27 -5.29
C LEU A 126 1.12 -19.52 -4.38
N LEU A 127 0.95 -18.20 -4.57
CA LEU A 127 0.02 -17.39 -3.79
C LEU A 127 -1.44 -17.77 -4.06
N ALA A 128 -1.80 -18.03 -5.30
CA ALA A 128 -3.17 -18.36 -5.69
C ALA A 128 -3.62 -19.76 -5.20
N ASN A 129 -2.68 -20.68 -5.03
CA ASN A 129 -2.95 -22.04 -4.53
C ASN A 129 -2.91 -22.14 -2.99
N ASP A 130 -2.48 -21.10 -2.30
CA ASP A 130 -2.52 -21.10 -0.85
C ASP A 130 -3.93 -20.76 -0.34
N SER A 131 -4.53 -21.70 0.39
CA SER A 131 -5.91 -21.59 0.87
C SER A 131 -6.13 -20.49 1.92
N GLN A 132 -5.07 -19.95 2.50
CA GLN A 132 -5.14 -18.91 3.52
C GLN A 132 -4.90 -17.51 2.96
N THR A 133 -4.42 -17.41 1.72
CA THR A 133 -4.11 -16.17 1.05
C THR A 133 -5.23 -15.73 0.12
N GLN A 134 -5.72 -14.53 0.29
CA GLN A 134 -6.58 -13.88 -0.69
C GLN A 134 -5.71 -13.01 -1.61
N LEU A 135 -5.45 -13.51 -2.80
CA LEU A 135 -4.72 -12.77 -3.83
C LEU A 135 -5.67 -11.82 -4.57
N VAL A 136 -5.28 -10.56 -4.73
CA VAL A 136 -6.01 -9.58 -5.55
C VAL A 136 -5.81 -9.91 -7.03
N ASP A 137 -6.90 -9.92 -7.81
CA ASP A 137 -6.85 -10.22 -9.25
C ASP A 137 -6.02 -9.19 -10.05
N HIS A 138 -6.03 -7.93 -9.61
CA HIS A 138 -5.25 -6.87 -10.21
C HIS A 138 -3.79 -6.92 -9.76
N ILE A 139 -2.90 -6.53 -10.65
CA ILE A 139 -1.47 -6.43 -10.39
C ILE A 139 -0.98 -5.00 -10.62
N ILE A 140 0.07 -4.57 -9.95
CA ILE A 140 0.78 -3.31 -10.23
C ILE A 140 2.05 -3.65 -11.02
N PRO A 141 2.10 -3.40 -12.34
CA PRO A 141 3.26 -3.75 -13.14
C PRO A 141 4.46 -2.85 -12.85
N LYS A 142 5.64 -3.38 -13.10
CA LYS A 142 6.90 -2.65 -13.01
C LYS A 142 7.02 -1.69 -14.20
N ARG A 143 6.63 -0.43 -14.00
CA ARG A 143 6.67 0.60 -15.04
C ARG A 143 7.60 1.75 -14.67
N GLN A 144 8.33 2.27 -15.63
CA GLN A 144 9.20 3.45 -15.44
C GLN A 144 8.39 4.72 -15.12
N VAL A 145 7.18 4.83 -15.65
CA VAL A 145 6.29 5.96 -15.40
C VAL A 145 5.91 6.04 -13.91
N ILE A 146 5.68 4.92 -13.23
CA ILE A 146 5.40 4.90 -11.79
C ILE A 146 6.61 5.43 -11.00
N LYS A 147 7.83 5.07 -11.41
CA LYS A 147 9.05 5.58 -10.76
C LYS A 147 9.26 7.07 -10.98
N ARG A 148 8.83 7.60 -12.14
CA ARG A 148 8.95 9.01 -12.49
C ARG A 148 7.85 9.87 -11.85
N ALA A 149 6.77 9.27 -11.36
CA ALA A 149 5.67 9.97 -10.72
C ALA A 149 6.03 10.52 -9.32
N TYR A 150 7.20 10.19 -8.76
CA TYR A 150 7.62 10.74 -7.48
C TYR A 150 7.74 12.26 -7.53
N GLY A 151 6.98 12.94 -6.69
CA GLY A 151 6.90 14.40 -6.65
C GLY A 151 5.91 15.01 -7.66
N CYS A 152 5.12 14.20 -8.35
CA CYS A 152 4.03 14.66 -9.23
C CYS A 152 2.73 14.01 -8.80
N THR A 153 1.61 14.64 -9.12
CA THR A 153 0.29 13.98 -9.03
C THR A 153 0.16 12.96 -10.17
N PRO A 154 0.03 11.65 -9.87
CA PRO A 154 -0.05 10.65 -10.91
C PRO A 154 -1.35 10.80 -11.71
N GLU A 155 -1.24 10.92 -13.02
CA GLU A 155 -2.39 10.86 -13.92
C GLU A 155 -3.06 9.48 -13.83
N PRO A 156 -4.40 9.39 -13.79
CA PRO A 156 -5.11 8.11 -13.72
C PRO A 156 -4.68 7.12 -14.82
N GLU A 157 -4.40 7.62 -16.02
CA GLU A 157 -3.91 6.82 -17.16
C GLU A 157 -2.49 6.26 -16.95
N THR A 158 -1.71 6.89 -16.09
CA THR A 158 -0.36 6.44 -15.72
C THR A 158 -0.40 5.12 -14.94
N ILE A 159 -1.49 4.88 -14.21
CA ILE A 159 -1.69 3.74 -13.32
C ILE A 159 -2.69 2.75 -13.94
N ALA A 160 -3.44 3.14 -14.98
CA ALA A 160 -4.40 2.27 -15.65
C ALA A 160 -3.72 1.03 -16.27
N PHE A 161 -4.35 -0.12 -16.08
CA PHE A 161 -3.90 -1.47 -16.48
C PHE A 161 -4.53 -1.90 -17.79
#